data_f5f1c52ef0220f414f537615b433277b
#
_entry.id   f5f1c52ef0220f414f537615b433277b
#
_cell.length_a   1.000
_cell.length_b   1.000
_cell.length_c   1.000
_cell.angle_alpha   90.00
_cell.angle_beta   90.00
_cell.angle_gamma   90.00
#
_symmetry.space_group_name_H-M   'P 1'
#
loop_
_entity.id
_entity.type
_entity.pdbx_description
1 polymer ?
#
loop_
_entity_poly.entity_id
_entity_poly.type
_entity_poly.pdbx_seq_one_letter_code
_entity_poly.pdbx_strand_id
1 'polypeptide(L)'
;VIRLRGTIEYEGGATVTFETGSAALAEWELYALRHGYPLGENAPPMLSALVVAHFALGVPEGFDVWRKSVSGVDLETEGVPPTLPALSVEA
;
A
#
# COMPACT_ATOMS: atom_id res chain seq x y z
N VAL A 1 7.36 -13.76 -8.63
CA VAL A 1 6.75 -13.53 -7.32
C VAL A 1 6.89 -12.06 -6.94
N ILE A 2 5.79 -11.44 -6.59
CA ILE A 2 5.80 -10.06 -6.15
C ILE A 2 5.92 -10.03 -4.64
N ARG A 3 6.84 -9.22 -4.14
CA ARG A 3 7.00 -9.01 -2.72
C ARG A 3 7.00 -7.52 -2.45
N LEU A 4 6.19 -7.11 -1.50
CA LEU A 4 6.09 -5.72 -1.10
C LEU A 4 6.62 -5.57 0.31
N ARG A 5 7.37 -4.52 0.52
CA ARG A 5 7.92 -4.22 1.83
C ARG A 5 7.70 -2.76 2.11
N GLY A 6 7.34 -2.45 3.32
CA GLY A 6 7.10 -1.05 3.63
C GLY A 6 7.23 -0.73 5.09
N THR A 7 7.10 0.56 5.37
CA THR A 7 7.18 1.09 6.72
C THR A 7 6.07 2.10 6.91
N ILE A 8 5.40 1.99 8.04
CA ILE A 8 4.39 2.97 8.44
C ILE A 8 4.96 3.77 9.60
N GLU A 9 4.82 5.09 9.50
CA GLU A 9 5.16 5.96 10.60
C GLU A 9 3.86 6.51 11.17
N TYR A 10 3.67 6.34 12.48
CA TYR A 10 2.47 6.82 13.14
C TYR A 10 2.67 8.20 13.72
N GLU A 11 1.57 8.90 13.95
CA GLU A 11 1.63 10.13 14.71
C GLU A 11 2.26 9.82 16.05
N GLY A 12 3.18 10.60 16.47
CA GLY A 12 3.91 10.30 17.70
C GLY A 12 5.27 9.69 17.45
N GLY A 13 5.57 9.27 16.22
CA GLY A 13 6.91 8.85 15.85
C GLY A 13 7.18 7.36 15.82
N ALA A 14 6.24 6.53 16.26
CA ALA A 14 6.45 5.09 16.20
C ALA A 14 6.45 4.60 14.75
N THR A 15 7.27 3.61 14.46
CA THR A 15 7.32 3.03 13.11
C THR A 15 7.12 1.54 13.16
N VAL A 16 6.51 1.00 12.11
CA VAL A 16 6.28 -0.43 11.99
C VAL A 16 6.59 -0.82 10.55
N THR A 17 7.32 -1.91 10.37
CA THR A 17 7.60 -2.42 9.04
C THR A 17 6.69 -3.59 8.74
N PHE A 18 6.45 -3.84 7.44
CA PHE A 18 5.63 -4.96 7.03
C PHE A 18 6.16 -5.53 5.73
N GLU A 19 5.81 -6.80 5.46
CA GLU A 19 6.04 -7.43 4.17
C GLU A 19 4.78 -8.12 3.75
N THR A 20 4.48 -8.10 2.46
CA THR A 20 3.29 -8.73 1.95
C THR A 20 3.51 -9.07 0.48
N GLY A 21 2.48 -9.53 -0.20
CA GLY A 21 2.58 -9.95 -1.57
C GLY A 21 1.36 -9.56 -2.38
N SER A 22 1.07 -10.36 -3.40
CA SER A 22 0.03 -10.00 -4.35
C SER A 22 -1.36 -9.93 -3.75
N ALA A 23 -1.61 -10.61 -2.63
CA ALA A 23 -2.92 -10.52 -1.99
C ALA A 23 -3.22 -9.09 -1.54
N ALA A 24 -2.21 -8.37 -1.08
CA ALA A 24 -2.42 -6.99 -0.67
C ALA A 24 -2.70 -6.09 -1.87
N LEU A 25 -2.06 -6.38 -3.00
CA LEU A 25 -2.37 -5.63 -4.22
C LEU A 25 -3.81 -5.88 -4.67
N ALA A 26 -4.27 -7.11 -4.55
CA ALA A 26 -5.66 -7.41 -4.89
C ALA A 26 -6.61 -6.67 -3.95
N GLU A 27 -6.27 -6.53 -2.69
CA GLU A 27 -7.08 -5.74 -1.78
C GLU A 27 -7.16 -4.29 -2.22
N TRP A 28 -6.04 -3.73 -2.68
CA TRP A 28 -6.08 -2.37 -3.20
C TRP A 28 -7.00 -2.27 -4.42
N GLU A 29 -6.93 -3.26 -5.32
CA GLU A 29 -7.77 -3.22 -6.50
C GLU A 29 -9.25 -3.28 -6.13
N LEU A 30 -9.61 -4.12 -5.18
CA LEU A 30 -10.99 -4.19 -4.72
C LEU A 30 -11.44 -2.87 -4.08
N TYR A 31 -10.58 -2.27 -3.30
CA TYR A 31 -10.87 -0.98 -2.70
C TYR A 31 -11.11 0.07 -3.78
N ALA A 32 -10.24 0.10 -4.77
CA ALA A 32 -10.34 1.08 -5.84
C ALA A 32 -11.64 0.89 -6.63
N LEU A 33 -12.01 -0.36 -6.90
CA LEU A 33 -13.25 -0.62 -7.61
C LEU A 33 -14.46 -0.17 -6.82
N ARG A 34 -14.47 -0.40 -5.52
CA ARG A 34 -15.59 0.00 -4.69
C ARG A 34 -15.75 1.51 -4.61
N HIS A 35 -14.65 2.23 -4.68
CA HIS A 35 -14.67 3.66 -4.45
C HIS A 35 -14.44 4.47 -5.72
N GLY A 36 -14.29 3.81 -6.86
CA GLY A 36 -14.17 4.53 -8.14
C GLY A 36 -12.81 5.15 -8.39
N TYR A 37 -11.76 4.63 -7.78
CA TYR A 37 -10.42 5.14 -8.03
C TYR A 37 -9.80 4.47 -9.25
N PRO A 38 -8.95 5.19 -9.99
CA PRO A 38 -8.24 4.57 -11.11
C PRO A 38 -7.16 3.61 -10.61
N LEU A 39 -6.81 2.68 -11.48
CA LEU A 39 -5.75 1.73 -11.20
C LEU A 39 -4.55 2.05 -12.09
N GLY A 40 -3.45 1.36 -11.84
CA GLY A 40 -2.25 1.50 -12.67
C GLY A 40 -1.54 2.81 -12.41
N GLU A 41 -1.09 3.43 -13.49
CA GLU A 41 -0.30 4.64 -13.38
C GLU A 41 -1.05 5.79 -12.76
N ASN A 42 -2.35 5.79 -12.88
CA ASN A 42 -3.15 6.89 -12.38
C ASN A 42 -3.66 6.66 -10.96
N ALA A 43 -3.28 5.55 -10.34
CA ALA A 43 -3.71 5.27 -8.98
C ALA A 43 -3.10 6.28 -8.02
N PRO A 44 -3.85 6.75 -7.02
CA PRO A 44 -3.27 7.64 -6.03
C PRO A 44 -2.24 6.88 -5.20
N PRO A 45 -0.97 7.29 -5.26
CA PRO A 45 0.09 6.47 -4.68
C PRO A 45 0.03 6.37 -3.17
N MET A 46 -0.32 7.46 -2.50
CA MET A 46 -0.37 7.42 -1.05
C MET A 46 -1.52 6.54 -0.57
N LEU A 47 -2.68 6.67 -1.21
CA LEU A 47 -3.83 5.89 -0.81
C LEU A 47 -3.62 4.41 -1.06
N SER A 48 -3.04 4.05 -2.21
CA SER A 48 -2.81 2.65 -2.51
C SER A 48 -1.80 2.06 -1.52
N ALA A 49 -0.76 2.80 -1.17
CA ALA A 49 0.20 2.31 -0.19
C ALA A 49 -0.43 2.11 1.17
N LEU A 50 -1.33 3.01 1.57
CA LEU A 50 -2.01 2.87 2.85
C LEU A 50 -2.93 1.67 2.89
N VAL A 51 -3.66 1.40 1.81
CA VAL A 51 -4.54 0.24 1.76
C VAL A 51 -3.73 -1.05 1.84
N VAL A 52 -2.62 -1.11 1.09
CA VAL A 52 -1.75 -2.28 1.13
C VAL A 52 -1.20 -2.49 2.54
N ALA A 53 -0.75 -1.42 3.18
CA ALA A 53 -0.19 -1.52 4.52
C ALA A 53 -1.22 -1.95 5.55
N HIS A 54 -2.43 -1.41 5.46
CA HIS A 54 -3.49 -1.78 6.38
C HIS A 54 -3.80 -3.28 6.29
N PHE A 55 -3.88 -3.78 5.07
CA PHE A 55 -4.12 -5.21 4.88
C PHE A 55 -2.96 -6.03 5.43
N ALA A 56 -1.73 -5.62 5.13
CA ALA A 56 -0.55 -6.39 5.53
C ALA A 56 -0.39 -6.45 7.04
N LEU A 57 -0.69 -5.36 7.72
CA LEU A 57 -0.52 -5.32 9.18
C LEU A 57 -1.64 -6.01 9.94
N GLY A 58 -2.79 -6.18 9.31
CA GLY A 58 -3.90 -6.87 9.95
C GLY A 58 -4.39 -6.21 11.22
N VAL A 59 -4.35 -4.87 11.26
CA VAL A 59 -4.78 -4.16 12.46
C VAL A 59 -6.28 -4.30 12.66
N PRO A 60 -6.75 -4.27 13.92
CA PRO A 60 -8.17 -4.45 14.19
C PRO A 60 -9.03 -3.27 13.78
N GLU A 61 -8.47 -2.06 13.73
CA GLU A 61 -9.26 -0.89 13.37
C GLU A 61 -9.57 -0.91 11.89
N GLY A 62 -10.71 -0.36 11.51
CA GLY A 62 -11.04 -0.17 10.12
C GLY A 62 -10.10 0.83 9.46
N PHE A 63 -10.04 0.78 8.14
CA PHE A 63 -9.10 1.58 7.40
C PHE A 63 -9.29 3.08 7.67
N ASP A 64 -10.54 3.55 7.69
CA ASP A 64 -10.80 4.97 7.85
C ASP A 64 -10.34 5.51 9.19
N VAL A 65 -10.41 4.68 10.23
CA VAL A 65 -9.96 5.07 11.56
C VAL A 65 -8.44 4.97 11.63
N TRP A 66 -7.90 3.87 11.17
CA TRP A 66 -6.47 3.60 11.27
C TRP A 66 -5.64 4.63 10.51
N ARG A 67 -6.07 5.02 9.31
CA ARG A 67 -5.25 5.91 8.49
C ARG A 67 -5.06 7.29 9.12
N LYS A 68 -5.96 7.67 10.02
CA LYS A 68 -5.84 8.96 10.68
C LYS A 68 -4.68 9.01 11.68
N SER A 69 -4.19 7.85 12.09
CA SER A 69 -3.07 7.81 13.01
C SER A 69 -1.74 7.67 12.29
N VAL A 70 -1.76 7.62 10.96
CA VAL A 70 -0.54 7.44 10.17
C VAL A 70 -0.03 8.79 9.70
N SER A 71 1.25 9.06 9.96
CA SER A 71 1.87 10.29 9.48
C SER A 71 2.68 10.07 8.21
N GLY A 72 3.07 8.85 7.90
CA GLY A 72 3.81 8.60 6.67
C GLY A 72 3.82 7.13 6.32
N VAL A 73 4.02 6.85 5.03
CA VAL A 73 4.11 5.49 4.55
C VAL A 73 5.17 5.43 3.44
N ASP A 74 5.98 4.38 3.51
CA ASP A 74 6.93 4.07 2.48
C ASP A 74 6.63 2.68 1.97
N LEU A 75 6.67 2.47 0.67
CA LEU A 75 6.39 1.18 0.08
C LEU A 75 7.39 0.89 -1.02
N GLU A 76 8.02 -0.27 -0.94
CA GLU A 76 8.96 -0.73 -1.95
C GLU A 76 8.47 -2.04 -2.52
N THR A 77 8.73 -2.26 -3.80
CA THR A 77 8.35 -3.48 -4.46
C THR A 77 9.61 -4.22 -4.88
N GLU A 78 9.69 -5.49 -4.48
CA GLU A 78 10.78 -6.36 -4.89
C GLU A 78 10.23 -7.42 -5.84
N GLY A 79 11.07 -7.93 -6.70
CA GLY A 79 10.64 -8.94 -7.65
C GLY A 79 9.63 -8.40 -8.62
N VAL A 80 9.84 -7.18 -9.07
CA VAL A 80 8.86 -6.48 -9.88
C VAL A 80 8.68 -7.18 -11.20
N PRO A 81 7.48 -7.56 -11.57
CA PRO A 81 7.25 -8.14 -12.87
C PRO A 81 7.31 -7.06 -13.95
N PRO A 82 7.59 -7.44 -15.14
CA PRO A 82 7.69 -6.46 -16.23
C PRO A 82 6.39 -5.73 -16.51
N THR A 83 5.31 -6.25 -15.99
CA THR A 83 4.02 -5.62 -16.21
C THR A 83 3.72 -4.48 -15.26
N LEU A 84 4.64 -4.09 -14.42
CA LEU A 84 4.40 -2.98 -13.51
C LEU A 84 5.27 -1.79 -13.85
N PRO A 85 5.05 -1.19 -15.00
CA PRO A 85 5.96 -0.14 -15.45
C PRO A 85 5.90 1.10 -14.57
N ALA A 86 4.76 1.38 -13.99
CA ALA A 86 4.64 2.58 -13.17
C ALA A 86 5.55 2.54 -11.97
N LEU A 87 5.85 1.34 -11.50
CA LEU A 87 6.71 1.21 -10.38
C LEU A 87 8.17 1.18 -10.78
N SER A 88 8.44 0.74 -11.96
CA SER A 88 9.81 0.56 -12.37
C SER A 88 10.43 1.78 -12.99
N VAL A 89 9.63 2.69 -13.42
CA VAL A 89 10.10 3.70 -14.15
C VAL A 89 10.75 4.71 -13.47
N GLU A 90 10.54 4.82 -12.64
CA GLU A 90 11.01 5.77 -12.22
C GLU A 90 12.05 6.00 -12.47
N ALA A 91 12.33 5.74 -12.91
CA ALA A 91 13.47 6.03 -13.14
C ALA A 91 13.96 6.69 -13.80
#